data_f31bcd765a4273af878b8a3aefd0b2e1
#
_entry.id   f31bcd765a4273af878b8a3aefd0b2e1
#
_cell.length_a   1.000
_cell.length_b   1.000
_cell.length_c   1.000
_cell.angle_alpha   90.00
_cell.angle_beta   90.00
_cell.angle_gamma   90.00
#
_symmetry.space_group_name_H-M   'P 1'
#
loop_
_entity.id
_entity.type
_entity.pdbx_description
1 polymer ?
#
loop_
_entity_poly.entity_id
_entity_poly.type
_entity_poly.pdbx_seq_one_letter_code
_entity_poly.pdbx_strand_id
1 'polypeptide(L)'
;MPESWYLMSQPLFNSGFEGDEFSAFAQGGFEEILDSPLADEIEIYEKTLSATPVSARAIIQGVTADNYNNSVLRQFLCKIGTLRSGQYIKARGQMWLVYSLPDNNKMYEKAIAWQCKYSIKFVSPTSGEIVEYPVYDINSTQYGSGETSEDHLTLGTSQHLIYIPYNEETIKLDSGFRFLI
;
A
#
# COMPACT_ATOMS: atom_id res chain seq x y z
N MET A 1 0.89 -44.02 -26.06
CA MET A 1 1.84 -43.04 -26.60
C MET A 1 1.57 -41.74 -25.86
N PRO A 2 2.52 -41.06 -25.26
CA PRO A 2 2.25 -39.81 -24.66
C PRO A 2 1.83 -38.84 -25.78
N GLU A 3 0.66 -38.28 -25.64
CA GLU A 3 0.22 -37.20 -26.52
C GLU A 3 1.25 -36.08 -26.42
N SER A 4 1.75 -35.68 -27.59
CA SER A 4 2.78 -34.68 -27.59
C SER A 4 2.17 -33.35 -27.13
N TRP A 5 2.85 -32.70 -26.23
CA TRP A 5 2.45 -31.45 -25.58
C TRP A 5 2.01 -30.33 -26.55
N TYR A 6 2.47 -30.38 -27.81
CA TYR A 6 2.09 -29.43 -28.84
C TYR A 6 0.69 -29.71 -29.50
N LEU A 7 0.05 -30.81 -29.13
CA LEU A 7 -1.34 -31.13 -29.47
C LEU A 7 -2.32 -30.82 -28.33
N MET A 8 -1.83 -30.32 -27.21
CA MET A 8 -2.72 -29.79 -26.18
C MET A 8 -3.47 -28.61 -26.78
N SER A 9 -4.78 -28.58 -26.55
CA SER A 9 -5.65 -27.48 -26.98
C SER A 9 -5.01 -26.16 -26.59
N GLN A 10 -4.82 -25.30 -27.57
CA GLN A 10 -4.32 -23.96 -27.32
C GLN A 10 -5.19 -23.25 -26.30
N PRO A 11 -4.61 -22.42 -25.42
CA PRO A 11 -5.40 -21.65 -24.48
C PRO A 11 -6.48 -20.87 -25.22
N LEU A 12 -7.64 -20.76 -24.58
CA LEU A 12 -8.88 -20.21 -25.11
C LEU A 12 -8.83 -18.74 -25.60
N PHE A 13 -7.66 -18.13 -25.53
CA PHE A 13 -7.43 -16.74 -25.92
C PHE A 13 -6.80 -16.65 -27.31
N ASN A 14 -7.62 -16.72 -28.31
CA ASN A 14 -7.21 -16.44 -29.67
C ASN A 14 -7.59 -14.99 -30.02
N SER A 15 -6.86 -14.03 -29.44
CA SER A 15 -7.05 -12.61 -29.70
C SER A 15 -6.48 -12.21 -31.09
N GLY A 16 -5.72 -13.10 -31.73
CA GLY A 16 -5.02 -12.80 -32.97
C GLY A 16 -3.80 -11.89 -32.81
N PHE A 17 -3.47 -11.49 -31.58
CA PHE A 17 -2.30 -10.69 -31.27
C PHE A 17 -1.42 -11.45 -30.25
N GLU A 18 -0.23 -11.85 -30.67
CA GLU A 18 0.73 -12.62 -29.85
C GLU A 18 1.05 -11.97 -28.50
N GLY A 19 1.08 -10.64 -28.46
CA GLY A 19 1.33 -9.88 -27.23
C GLY A 19 0.21 -9.99 -26.18
N ASP A 20 -1.04 -10.16 -26.63
CA ASP A 20 -2.18 -10.30 -25.71
C ASP A 20 -2.24 -11.71 -25.12
N GLU A 21 -1.91 -12.72 -25.92
CA GLU A 21 -1.82 -14.10 -25.47
C GLU A 21 -0.69 -14.27 -24.45
N PHE A 22 0.46 -13.64 -24.69
CA PHE A 22 1.57 -13.65 -23.76
C PHE A 22 1.20 -12.96 -22.43
N SER A 23 0.50 -11.84 -22.50
CA SER A 23 0.04 -11.11 -21.31
C SER A 23 -0.96 -11.94 -20.49
N ALA A 24 -1.89 -12.61 -21.15
CA ALA A 24 -2.88 -13.49 -20.50
C ALA A 24 -2.21 -14.69 -19.83
N PHE A 25 -1.23 -15.31 -20.50
CA PHE A 25 -0.44 -16.39 -19.94
C PHE A 25 0.36 -15.94 -18.70
N ALA A 26 1.00 -14.78 -18.77
CA ALA A 26 1.77 -14.23 -17.68
C ALA A 26 0.89 -13.86 -16.47
N GLN A 27 -0.33 -13.35 -16.69
CA GLN A 27 -1.31 -13.10 -15.64
C GLN A 27 -1.75 -14.41 -14.97
N GLY A 28 -2.04 -15.45 -15.75
CA GLY A 28 -2.39 -16.78 -15.24
C GLY A 28 -1.28 -17.36 -14.37
N GLY A 29 -0.03 -17.27 -14.80
CA GLY A 29 1.12 -17.71 -14.02
C GLY A 29 1.27 -16.92 -12.72
N PHE A 30 0.99 -15.63 -12.70
CA PHE A 30 1.00 -14.84 -11.48
C PHE A 30 -0.15 -15.23 -10.52
N GLU A 31 -1.34 -15.52 -11.05
CA GLU A 31 -2.47 -15.99 -10.26
C GLU A 31 -2.14 -17.33 -9.56
N GLU A 32 -1.48 -18.25 -10.25
CA GLU A 32 -1.00 -19.51 -9.63
C GLU A 32 -0.01 -19.25 -8.48
N ILE A 33 0.87 -18.26 -8.63
CA ILE A 33 1.78 -17.86 -7.54
C ILE A 33 0.99 -17.25 -6.36
N LEU A 34 -0.04 -16.45 -6.63
CA LEU A 34 -0.90 -15.92 -5.57
C LEU A 34 -1.66 -17.03 -4.83
N ASP A 35 -1.97 -18.13 -5.48
CA ASP A 35 -2.63 -19.29 -4.85
C ASP A 35 -1.67 -20.16 -4.03
N SER A 36 -0.38 -19.95 -4.22
CA SER A 36 0.67 -20.67 -3.51
C SER A 36 0.87 -20.16 -2.07
N PRO A 37 1.59 -20.89 -1.21
CA PRO A 37 1.98 -20.43 0.13
C PRO A 37 2.91 -19.20 0.16
N LEU A 38 3.41 -18.75 -0.99
CA LEU A 38 4.26 -17.56 -1.09
C LEU A 38 3.47 -16.25 -0.92
N ALA A 39 2.17 -16.29 -1.16
CA ALA A 39 1.31 -15.12 -1.01
C ALA A 39 0.62 -15.11 0.36
N ASP A 40 0.56 -13.94 0.95
CA ASP A 40 -0.15 -13.68 2.19
C ASP A 40 -1.62 -13.32 1.89
N GLU A 41 -2.52 -13.69 2.81
CA GLU A 41 -3.86 -13.15 2.83
C GLU A 41 -3.83 -11.74 3.39
N ILE A 42 -4.51 -10.82 2.72
CA ILE A 42 -4.61 -9.42 3.09
C ILE A 42 -6.07 -8.98 3.13
N GLU A 43 -6.36 -8.02 4.01
CA GLU A 43 -7.64 -7.33 4.07
C GLU A 43 -7.45 -5.89 3.57
N ILE A 44 -8.22 -5.47 2.58
CA ILE A 44 -8.14 -4.14 1.98
C ILE A 44 -9.33 -3.32 2.44
N TYR A 45 -9.08 -2.15 3.02
CA TYR A 45 -10.08 -1.20 3.49
C TYR A 45 -10.06 0.04 2.60
N GLU A 46 -11.23 0.49 2.16
CA GLU A 46 -11.36 1.73 1.41
C GLU A 46 -11.23 2.92 2.36
N LYS A 47 -10.15 3.65 2.29
CA LYS A 47 -9.89 4.97 2.92
C LYS A 47 -10.39 5.20 4.37
N THR A 48 -11.16 4.27 4.93
CA THR A 48 -11.69 4.26 6.30
C THR A 48 -11.73 2.84 6.82
N LEU A 49 -11.59 2.64 8.12
CA LEU A 49 -11.71 1.31 8.75
C LEU A 49 -13.15 0.88 9.01
N SER A 50 -14.12 1.78 8.85
CA SER A 50 -15.55 1.48 9.04
C SER A 50 -16.18 0.66 7.91
N ALA A 51 -15.54 0.66 6.74
CA ALA A 51 -16.01 -0.13 5.60
C ALA A 51 -15.65 -1.61 5.78
N THR A 52 -16.52 -2.50 5.26
CA THR A 52 -16.21 -3.93 5.22
C THR A 52 -14.97 -4.17 4.35
N PRO A 53 -13.94 -4.85 4.86
CA PRO A 53 -12.75 -5.11 4.09
C PRO A 53 -12.99 -6.09 2.95
N VAL A 54 -12.24 -5.94 1.88
CA VAL A 54 -12.18 -6.89 0.78
C VAL A 54 -10.96 -7.79 1.01
N SER A 55 -11.18 -9.09 1.05
CA SER A 55 -10.08 -10.07 1.15
C SER A 55 -9.41 -10.23 -0.21
N ALA A 56 -8.10 -10.25 -0.21
CA ALA A 56 -7.29 -10.50 -1.39
C ALA A 56 -6.01 -11.26 -0.99
N ARG A 57 -5.23 -11.64 -1.99
CA ARG A 57 -3.90 -12.22 -1.78
C ARG A 57 -2.84 -11.35 -2.39
N ALA A 58 -1.70 -11.26 -1.72
CA ALA A 58 -0.59 -10.43 -2.15
C ALA A 58 0.76 -11.08 -1.83
N ILE A 59 1.73 -10.84 -2.70
CA ILE A 59 3.13 -11.09 -2.36
C ILE A 59 3.69 -9.81 -1.73
N ILE A 60 4.24 -9.93 -0.52
CA ILE A 60 4.77 -8.80 0.23
C ILE A 60 6.29 -8.83 0.13
N GLN A 61 6.86 -7.79 -0.46
CA GLN A 61 8.30 -7.66 -0.65
C GLN A 61 8.87 -6.44 0.08
N GLY A 62 10.17 -6.51 0.40
CA GLY A 62 10.91 -5.33 0.85
C GLY A 62 11.12 -4.35 -0.32
N VAL A 63 11.10 -3.06 -0.03
CA VAL A 63 11.45 -2.03 -1.01
C VAL A 63 12.96 -1.82 -0.94
N THR A 64 13.64 -1.99 -2.06
CA THR A 64 15.08 -1.69 -2.20
C THR A 64 15.23 -0.19 -2.50
N ALA A 65 14.79 0.66 -1.61
CA ALA A 65 14.99 2.09 -1.72
C ALA A 65 15.72 2.58 -0.48
N ASP A 66 16.74 3.35 -0.71
CA ASP A 66 17.56 4.07 0.27
C ASP A 66 17.56 3.54 1.70
N ASN A 67 18.72 3.23 2.19
CA ASN A 67 19.08 2.44 3.38
C ASN A 67 18.38 2.78 4.71
N TYR A 68 17.53 3.79 4.78
CA TYR A 68 16.96 4.28 6.04
C TYR A 68 15.52 3.87 6.34
N ASN A 69 14.74 3.41 5.33
CA ASN A 69 13.31 3.16 5.51
C ASN A 69 12.85 1.73 5.20
N ASN A 70 13.75 0.78 5.05
CA ASN A 70 13.43 -0.60 4.64
C ASN A 70 12.48 -1.35 5.59
N SER A 71 12.38 -0.94 6.86
CA SER A 71 11.52 -1.60 7.84
C SER A 71 10.06 -1.13 7.79
N VAL A 72 9.82 0.09 7.32
CA VAL A 72 8.51 0.75 7.34
C VAL A 72 7.83 0.79 5.97
N LEU A 73 8.56 0.41 4.92
CA LEU A 73 8.05 0.34 3.55
C LEU A 73 7.92 -1.11 3.10
N ARG A 74 6.81 -1.44 2.45
CA ARG A 74 6.63 -2.71 1.77
C ARG A 74 5.99 -2.49 0.41
N GLN A 75 6.37 -3.33 -0.52
CA GLN A 75 5.75 -3.43 -1.83
C GLN A 75 4.78 -4.60 -1.82
N PHE A 76 3.56 -4.32 -2.21
CA PHE A 76 2.49 -5.29 -2.36
C PHE A 76 2.29 -5.57 -3.85
N LEU A 77 2.37 -6.83 -4.23
CA LEU A 77 2.09 -7.30 -5.57
C LEU A 77 0.77 -8.07 -5.53
N CYS A 78 -0.20 -7.60 -6.30
CA CYS A 78 -1.56 -8.14 -6.32
C CYS A 78 -2.03 -8.37 -7.76
N LYS A 79 -3.21 -8.98 -7.87
CA LYS A 79 -3.94 -9.01 -9.14
C LYS A 79 -4.24 -7.59 -9.60
N ILE A 80 -4.22 -7.37 -10.91
CA ILE A 80 -4.47 -6.06 -11.52
C ILE A 80 -5.88 -5.54 -11.12
N GLY A 81 -5.94 -4.27 -10.73
CA GLY A 81 -7.18 -3.60 -10.31
C GLY A 81 -7.55 -3.81 -8.84
N THR A 82 -6.69 -4.42 -8.04
CA THR A 82 -6.95 -4.69 -6.61
C THR A 82 -6.62 -3.51 -5.71
N LEU A 83 -5.54 -2.78 -6.02
CA LEU A 83 -5.00 -1.73 -5.16
C LEU A 83 -5.33 -0.33 -5.67
N ARG A 84 -5.49 0.60 -4.73
CA ARG A 84 -5.63 2.05 -5.02
C ARG A 84 -4.88 2.87 -4.00
N SER A 85 -4.38 4.02 -4.39
CA SER A 85 -3.75 4.96 -3.47
C SER A 85 -4.75 5.42 -2.40
N GLY A 86 -4.27 5.51 -1.16
CA GLY A 86 -5.09 5.89 -0.01
C GLY A 86 -5.90 4.77 0.64
N GLN A 87 -5.83 3.54 0.13
CA GLN A 87 -6.40 2.38 0.80
C GLN A 87 -5.52 1.94 1.98
N TYR A 88 -6.15 1.30 2.96
CA TYR A 88 -5.43 0.55 3.99
C TYR A 88 -5.36 -0.92 3.63
N ILE A 89 -4.23 -1.53 3.94
CA ILE A 89 -4.02 -2.97 3.84
C ILE A 89 -3.68 -3.49 5.22
N LYS A 90 -4.42 -4.48 5.70
CA LYS A 90 -4.05 -5.23 6.89
C LYS A 90 -3.38 -6.53 6.46
N ALA A 91 -2.13 -6.69 6.83
CA ALA A 91 -1.32 -7.85 6.49
C ALA A 91 -0.40 -8.22 7.65
N ARG A 92 -0.28 -9.51 7.95
CA ARG A 92 0.58 -10.04 9.04
C ARG A 92 0.32 -9.34 10.39
N GLY A 93 -0.93 -8.99 10.68
CA GLY A 93 -1.31 -8.30 11.92
C GLY A 93 -0.94 -6.82 11.98
N GLN A 94 -0.46 -6.24 10.90
CA GLN A 94 -0.05 -4.84 10.80
C GLN A 94 -0.91 -4.09 9.80
N MET A 95 -1.08 -2.78 10.04
CA MET A 95 -1.80 -1.88 9.14
C MET A 95 -0.82 -1.11 8.26
N TRP A 96 -1.14 -1.02 6.97
CA TRP A 96 -0.33 -0.38 5.95
C TRP A 96 -1.19 0.61 5.17
N LEU A 97 -0.65 1.79 4.88
CA LEU A 97 -1.28 2.80 4.03
C LEU A 97 -0.64 2.80 2.65
N VAL A 98 -1.41 2.52 1.62
CA VAL A 98 -0.97 2.59 0.21
C VAL A 98 -0.78 4.06 -0.16
N TYR A 99 0.47 4.46 -0.34
CA TYR A 99 0.76 5.85 -0.67
C TYR A 99 1.10 6.06 -2.15
N SER A 100 1.67 5.05 -2.80
CA SER A 100 1.98 5.15 -4.23
C SER A 100 0.73 4.99 -5.09
N LEU A 101 0.76 5.54 -6.28
CA LEU A 101 -0.15 5.10 -7.33
C LEU A 101 0.25 3.67 -7.73
N PRO A 102 -0.71 2.74 -7.78
CA PRO A 102 -0.43 1.40 -8.26
C PRO A 102 0.08 1.42 -9.70
N ASP A 103 1.14 0.66 -9.93
CA ASP A 103 1.75 0.50 -11.25
C ASP A 103 1.50 -0.93 -11.75
N ASN A 104 1.16 -1.06 -13.02
CA ASN A 104 0.77 -2.32 -13.63
C ASN A 104 1.66 -2.60 -14.84
N ASN A 105 2.29 -3.75 -14.83
CA ASN A 105 3.16 -4.23 -15.91
C ASN A 105 2.49 -5.28 -16.81
N LYS A 106 1.16 -5.31 -16.85
CA LYS A 106 0.30 -6.26 -17.57
C LYS A 106 0.27 -7.68 -16.99
N MET A 107 1.13 -8.02 -16.02
CA MET A 107 1.14 -9.31 -15.35
C MET A 107 0.52 -9.20 -13.94
N TYR A 108 0.94 -8.21 -13.21
CA TYR A 108 0.48 -7.91 -11.86
C TYR A 108 0.48 -6.40 -11.61
N GLU A 109 -0.16 -6.01 -10.56
CA GLU A 109 -0.16 -4.66 -10.03
C GLU A 109 0.72 -4.59 -8.80
N LYS A 110 1.48 -3.53 -8.67
CA LYS A 110 2.33 -3.28 -7.50
C LYS A 110 2.07 -1.92 -6.91
N ALA A 111 2.05 -1.85 -5.60
CA ALA A 111 1.97 -0.60 -4.86
C ALA A 111 2.91 -0.61 -3.65
N ILE A 112 3.38 0.57 -3.28
CA ILE A 112 4.19 0.75 -2.08
C ILE A 112 3.28 1.26 -0.97
N ALA A 113 3.38 0.65 0.20
CA ALA A 113 2.65 1.06 1.38
C ALA A 113 3.57 1.31 2.56
N TRP A 114 3.17 2.26 3.40
CA TRP A 114 3.83 2.61 4.64
C TRP A 114 3.16 1.95 5.82
N GLN A 115 3.95 1.44 6.73
CA GLN A 115 3.46 0.87 7.97
C GLN A 115 2.88 1.95 8.88
N CYS A 116 1.61 1.81 9.23
CA CYS A 116 0.96 2.67 10.21
C CYS A 116 1.33 2.16 11.61
N LYS A 117 2.13 2.92 12.34
CA LYS A 117 2.56 2.56 13.71
C LYS A 117 1.67 3.16 14.78
N TYR A 118 1.00 4.25 14.47
CA TYR A 118 0.17 5.01 15.37
C TYR A 118 -1.24 5.15 14.79
N SER A 119 -2.18 5.56 15.62
CA SER A 119 -3.48 6.01 15.19
C SER A 119 -3.76 7.41 15.75
N ILE A 120 -4.41 8.24 14.96
CA ILE A 120 -4.91 9.52 15.42
C ILE A 120 -6.42 9.45 15.60
N LYS A 121 -6.90 10.13 16.64
CA LYS A 121 -8.33 10.30 16.90
C LYS A 121 -8.69 11.76 16.85
N PHE A 122 -9.77 12.07 16.19
CA PHE A 122 -10.31 13.42 16.15
C PHE A 122 -11.84 13.40 16.01
N VAL A 123 -12.46 14.53 16.29
CA VAL A 123 -13.90 14.69 16.08
C VAL A 123 -14.12 14.98 14.59
N SER A 124 -14.87 14.11 13.91
CA SER A 124 -15.20 14.29 12.50
C SER A 124 -15.93 15.61 12.27
N PRO A 125 -15.43 16.46 11.36
CA PRO A 125 -16.10 17.71 11.02
C PRO A 125 -17.44 17.49 10.28
N THR A 126 -17.70 16.25 9.85
CA THR A 126 -18.91 15.89 9.12
C THR A 126 -19.97 15.29 10.02
N SER A 127 -19.61 14.32 10.87
CA SER A 127 -20.55 13.58 11.73
C SER A 127 -20.58 14.09 13.17
N GLY A 128 -19.53 14.78 13.63
CA GLY A 128 -19.35 15.14 15.03
C GLY A 128 -18.94 13.98 15.93
N GLU A 129 -18.75 12.80 15.38
CA GLU A 129 -18.30 11.60 16.12
C GLU A 129 -16.78 11.52 16.17
N ILE A 130 -16.26 10.75 17.14
CA ILE A 130 -14.84 10.49 17.22
C ILE A 130 -14.49 9.42 16.19
N VAL A 131 -13.61 9.77 15.27
CA VAL A 131 -13.07 8.86 14.25
C VAL A 131 -11.61 8.57 14.52
N GLU A 132 -11.18 7.36 14.13
CA GLU A 132 -9.82 6.88 14.32
C GLU A 132 -9.22 6.50 12.96
N TYR A 133 -8.00 6.99 12.71
CA TYR A 133 -7.25 6.69 11.49
C TYR A 133 -5.85 6.18 11.84
N PRO A 134 -5.47 4.99 11.36
CA PRO A 134 -4.08 4.56 11.40
C PRO A 134 -3.22 5.50 10.55
N VAL A 135 -2.06 5.88 11.06
CA VAL A 135 -1.23 6.87 10.39
C VAL A 135 0.22 6.42 10.31
N TYR A 136 0.87 6.86 9.24
CA TYR A 136 2.31 6.89 9.17
C TYR A 136 2.80 8.28 9.58
N ASP A 137 3.72 8.31 10.52
CA ASP A 137 4.30 9.52 11.09
C ASP A 137 5.78 9.61 10.75
N ILE A 138 6.18 10.78 10.25
CA ILE A 138 7.58 11.15 10.08
C ILE A 138 7.89 12.32 11.00
N ASN A 139 8.81 12.11 11.93
CA ASN A 139 9.34 13.22 12.69
C ASN A 139 10.26 14.06 11.80
N SER A 140 9.82 15.26 11.44
CA SER A 140 10.56 16.16 10.55
C SER A 140 11.82 16.74 11.18
N THR A 141 11.96 16.66 12.50
CA THR A 141 13.13 17.20 13.23
C THR A 141 14.42 16.46 12.91
N GLN A 142 14.32 15.24 12.40
CA GLN A 142 15.47 14.36 12.17
C GLN A 142 16.26 14.72 10.89
N TYR A 143 15.73 15.59 10.03
CA TYR A 143 16.31 15.89 8.72
C TYR A 143 16.68 17.36 8.52
N GLY A 144 16.51 18.20 9.53
CA GLY A 144 16.89 19.61 9.48
C GLY A 144 18.33 19.90 9.83
N SER A 145 19.10 18.91 10.25
CA SER A 145 20.52 19.07 10.54
C SER A 145 21.39 18.76 9.32
N GLY A 146 21.18 19.46 8.24
CA GLY A 146 22.18 19.61 7.20
C GLY A 146 23.29 20.47 7.78
N GLU A 147 24.31 19.78 8.28
CA GLU A 147 25.63 20.22 8.31
C GLU A 147 26.25 21.08 9.29
N THR A 148 27.38 20.62 9.50
CA THR A 148 28.65 21.10 10.00
C THR A 148 28.72 21.32 11.50
N SER A 149 29.62 20.62 11.97
CA SER A 149 29.99 20.01 13.21
C SER A 149 30.31 20.88 14.42
N GLU A 150 30.06 22.15 14.45
CA GLU A 150 30.61 22.94 15.56
C GLU A 150 29.61 23.87 16.32
N ASP A 151 28.44 24.15 15.78
CA ASP A 151 27.45 24.99 16.48
C ASP A 151 26.03 24.48 16.31
N HIS A 152 25.66 23.39 17.01
CA HIS A 152 24.31 22.85 16.94
C HIS A 152 23.39 23.47 18.00
N LEU A 153 22.58 24.41 17.59
CA LEU A 153 21.35 24.73 18.29
C LEU A 153 20.25 23.78 17.78
N THR A 154 20.08 22.64 18.41
CA THR A 154 18.96 21.75 18.15
C THR A 154 17.70 22.36 18.75
N LEU A 155 17.03 23.21 17.97
CA LEU A 155 15.66 23.59 18.29
C LEU A 155 14.78 22.37 18.02
N GLY A 156 14.39 21.69 19.06
CA GLY A 156 13.41 20.60 19.00
C GLY A 156 12.06 21.12 18.55
N THR A 157 11.85 21.25 17.26
CA THR A 157 10.51 21.47 16.70
C THR A 157 9.82 20.12 16.73
N SER A 158 8.87 19.94 17.64
CA SER A 158 8.00 18.74 17.69
C SER A 158 6.97 18.76 16.57
N GLN A 159 7.44 18.90 15.32
CA GLN A 159 6.58 18.85 14.16
C GLN A 159 6.56 17.44 13.59
N HIS A 160 5.38 16.88 13.50
CA HIS A 160 5.13 15.59 12.91
C HIS A 160 4.43 15.76 11.57
N LEU A 161 4.96 15.11 10.54
CA LEU A 161 4.31 15.00 9.25
C LEU A 161 3.52 13.69 9.25
N ILE A 162 2.20 13.81 9.22
CA ILE A 162 1.28 12.68 9.31
C ILE A 162 0.67 12.43 7.93
N TYR A 163 0.69 11.17 7.50
CA TYR A 163 0.04 10.73 6.27
C TYR A 163 -1.25 9.98 6.60
N ILE A 164 -2.35 10.46 6.04
CA ILE A 164 -3.70 9.90 6.18
C ILE A 164 -4.36 9.81 4.80
N PRO A 165 -5.34 8.91 4.59
CA PRO A 165 -6.10 8.86 3.36
C PRO A 165 -6.86 10.15 3.09
N TYR A 166 -6.95 10.52 1.84
CA TYR A 166 -7.79 11.63 1.39
C TYR A 166 -9.24 11.15 1.21
N ASN A 167 -10.14 11.63 2.06
CA ASN A 167 -11.57 11.33 2.03
C ASN A 167 -12.41 12.57 2.43
N GLU A 168 -13.73 12.43 2.46
CA GLU A 168 -14.65 13.52 2.76
C GLU A 168 -14.51 14.13 4.17
N GLU A 169 -13.97 13.35 5.12
CA GLU A 169 -13.71 13.81 6.48
C GLU A 169 -12.36 14.51 6.59
N THR A 170 -11.32 13.86 6.04
CA THR A 170 -9.96 14.36 6.17
C THR A 170 -9.68 15.60 5.34
N ILE A 171 -10.41 15.82 4.24
CA ILE A 171 -10.30 17.06 3.44
C ILE A 171 -10.75 18.31 4.20
N LYS A 172 -11.60 18.14 5.22
CA LYS A 172 -12.12 19.26 6.02
C LYS A 172 -11.24 19.59 7.22
N LEU A 173 -10.16 18.85 7.43
CA LEU A 173 -9.19 19.15 8.46
C LEU A 173 -8.40 20.40 8.07
N ASP A 174 -8.40 21.39 8.97
CA ASP A 174 -7.72 22.67 8.79
C ASP A 174 -6.89 22.99 10.03
N SER A 175 -6.21 24.12 10.00
CA SER A 175 -5.42 24.59 11.14
C SER A 175 -6.28 24.75 12.40
N GLY A 176 -5.77 24.30 13.54
CA GLY A 176 -6.48 24.38 14.82
C GLY A 176 -7.27 23.12 15.20
N PHE A 177 -7.37 22.12 14.34
CA PHE A 177 -7.90 20.82 14.74
C PHE A 177 -7.02 20.16 15.81
N ARG A 178 -7.67 19.52 16.78
CA ARG A 178 -6.99 18.80 17.86
C ARG A 178 -7.05 17.31 17.58
N PHE A 179 -5.89 16.67 17.70
CA PHE A 179 -5.71 15.25 17.54
C PHE A 179 -5.27 14.61 18.87
N LEU A 180 -5.74 13.40 19.11
CA LEU A 180 -5.19 12.49 20.12
C LEU A 180 -4.38 11.42 19.38
N ILE A 181 -3.17 11.19 19.83
CA ILE A 181 -2.25 10.17 19.30
C ILE A 181 -2.10 9.06 20.33
#